data_e76cb4fd0b18d63cd72506131809ab1d
#
_entry.id   e76cb4fd0b18d63cd72506131809ab1d
#
_cell.length_a   1.000
_cell.length_b   1.000
_cell.length_c   1.000
_cell.angle_alpha   90.00
_cell.angle_beta   90.00
_cell.angle_gamma   90.00
#
_symmetry.space_group_name_H-M   'P 1'
#
loop_
_entity.id
_entity.type
_entity.pdbx_description
1 polymer ?
#
loop_
_entity_poly.entity_id
_entity_poly.type
_entity_poly.pdbx_seq_one_letter_code
_entity_poly.pdbx_strand_id
1 'polypeptide(L)'
;PAGILGVLGVAGVVCCAAGIAGDMLQDLKVGHILGGTPWKMEVGEIIGVVVAAMVLIWPMIAMDQVYEIGSAELPAPQAGLMALMADGIVGGEMAWPLVITGMFLALGLILINSPSPMLIAVGMYLPFSSTSAIFVGGLIAWALSRRLTARGASSTAVTRATNTGVLLSSGFIAGEALMAVVLAFLVLGEDLSGVAHVLPVLLESALLGALVFPLLYYFLVHVPLNASEEGGASGGPTGG
;
A
#
# COMPACT_ATOMS: atom_id res chain seq x y z
N PRO A 1 27.00 -12.45 -12.46
CA PRO A 1 26.10 -12.73 -11.32
C PRO A 1 26.57 -12.08 -10.01
N ALA A 2 27.86 -12.17 -9.63
CA ALA A 2 28.37 -11.63 -8.36
C ALA A 2 28.23 -10.10 -8.26
N GLY A 3 28.45 -9.36 -9.36
CA GLY A 3 28.31 -7.89 -9.40
C GLY A 3 26.87 -7.44 -9.17
N ILE A 4 25.89 -8.11 -9.79
CA ILE A 4 24.47 -7.82 -9.64
C ILE A 4 24.01 -8.04 -8.19
N LEU A 5 24.41 -9.15 -7.58
CA LEU A 5 24.11 -9.42 -6.16
C LEU A 5 24.72 -8.37 -5.23
N GLY A 6 25.95 -7.92 -5.52
CA GLY A 6 26.58 -6.84 -4.75
C GLY A 6 25.82 -5.53 -4.85
N VAL A 7 25.41 -5.12 -6.07
CA VAL A 7 24.62 -3.90 -6.29
C VAL A 7 23.26 -3.99 -5.58
N LEU A 8 22.54 -5.11 -5.72
CA LEU A 8 21.26 -5.32 -5.07
C LEU A 8 21.38 -5.35 -3.55
N GLY A 9 22.47 -5.93 -3.01
CA GLY A 9 22.76 -5.90 -1.57
C GLY A 9 22.94 -4.48 -1.04
N VAL A 10 23.75 -3.66 -1.71
CA VAL A 10 23.92 -2.25 -1.34
C VAL A 10 22.61 -1.47 -1.48
N ALA A 11 21.88 -1.68 -2.58
CA ALA A 11 20.58 -1.04 -2.81
C ALA A 11 19.57 -1.42 -1.71
N GLY A 12 19.56 -2.68 -1.27
CA GLY A 12 18.73 -3.15 -0.17
C GLY A 12 19.03 -2.42 1.14
N VAL A 13 20.30 -2.29 1.52
CA VAL A 13 20.71 -1.55 2.73
C VAL A 13 20.29 -0.08 2.66
N VAL A 14 20.54 0.58 1.51
CA VAL A 14 20.16 1.99 1.31
C VAL A 14 18.64 2.17 1.36
N CYS A 15 17.90 1.27 0.72
CA CYS A 15 16.44 1.31 0.69
C CYS A 15 15.84 1.12 2.10
N CYS A 16 16.34 0.16 2.87
CA CYS A 16 15.92 -0.06 4.25
C CYS A 16 16.21 1.16 5.13
N ALA A 17 17.42 1.72 5.03
CA ALA A 17 17.80 2.90 5.80
C ALA A 17 16.91 4.12 5.46
N ALA A 18 16.65 4.36 4.17
CA ALA A 18 15.81 5.47 3.73
C ALA A 18 14.33 5.27 4.12
N GLY A 19 13.82 4.04 4.00
CA GLY A 19 12.45 3.69 4.40
C GLY A 19 12.22 3.90 5.89
N ILE A 20 13.10 3.33 6.72
CA ILE A 20 13.02 3.47 8.19
C ILE A 20 13.12 4.94 8.59
N ALA A 21 14.03 5.72 7.99
CA ALA A 21 14.15 7.15 8.29
C ALA A 21 12.88 7.93 7.94
N GLY A 22 12.22 7.60 6.81
CA GLY A 22 10.96 8.21 6.41
C GLY A 22 9.82 7.90 7.37
N ASP A 23 9.66 6.65 7.75
CA ASP A 23 8.62 6.19 8.69
C ASP A 23 8.84 6.78 10.09
N MET A 24 10.08 6.76 10.59
CA MET A 24 10.47 7.37 11.87
C MET A 24 10.10 8.86 11.93
N LEU A 25 10.38 9.62 10.88
CA LEU A 25 10.02 11.05 10.84
C LEU A 25 8.50 11.28 10.88
N GLN A 26 7.71 10.41 10.26
CA GLN A 26 6.26 10.48 10.30
C GLN A 26 5.74 10.17 11.72
N ASP A 27 6.23 9.12 12.34
CA ASP A 27 5.84 8.70 13.67
C ASP A 27 6.24 9.73 14.74
N LEU A 28 7.44 10.27 14.66
CA LEU A 28 7.89 11.36 15.52
C LEU A 28 7.03 12.62 15.36
N LYS A 29 6.58 12.91 14.13
CA LYS A 29 5.68 14.04 13.89
C LYS A 29 4.32 13.83 14.54
N VAL A 30 3.74 12.63 14.39
CA VAL A 30 2.49 12.25 15.05
C VAL A 30 2.64 12.30 16.57
N GLY A 31 3.71 11.71 17.08
CA GLY A 31 4.02 11.73 18.51
C GLY A 31 4.18 13.14 19.08
N HIS A 32 4.84 14.03 18.34
CA HIS A 32 4.96 15.44 18.73
C HIS A 32 3.59 16.13 18.85
N ILE A 33 2.69 15.89 17.90
CA ILE A 33 1.32 16.45 17.91
C ILE A 33 0.53 15.93 19.10
N LEU A 34 0.72 14.66 19.46
CA LEU A 34 0.05 13.99 20.60
C LEU A 34 0.72 14.26 21.96
N GLY A 35 1.83 15.00 22.00
CA GLY A 35 2.58 15.28 23.24
C GLY A 35 3.48 14.12 23.70
N GLY A 36 3.83 13.21 22.79
CA GLY A 36 4.77 12.12 23.06
C GLY A 36 6.19 12.61 23.28
N THR A 37 6.99 11.79 23.99
CA THR A 37 8.41 12.08 24.25
C THR A 37 9.26 11.49 23.13
N PRO A 38 9.94 12.30 22.28
CA PRO A 38 10.59 11.83 21.05
C PRO A 38 11.60 10.70 21.29
N TRP A 39 12.51 10.83 22.25
CA TRP A 39 13.54 9.83 22.51
C TRP A 39 12.97 8.46 22.90
N LYS A 40 11.80 8.42 23.59
CA LYS A 40 11.15 7.14 23.95
C LYS A 40 10.55 6.48 22.72
N MET A 41 10.08 7.28 21.78
CA MET A 41 9.55 6.79 20.50
C MET A 41 10.68 6.21 19.65
N GLU A 42 11.81 6.90 19.53
CA GLU A 42 13.00 6.41 18.84
C GLU A 42 13.51 5.08 19.41
N VAL A 43 13.57 4.96 20.73
CA VAL A 43 13.94 3.69 21.38
C VAL A 43 12.92 2.59 21.07
N GLY A 44 11.62 2.92 21.10
CA GLY A 44 10.56 1.99 20.73
C GLY A 44 10.70 1.50 19.29
N GLU A 45 10.97 2.38 18.33
CA GLU A 45 11.19 2.05 16.93
C GLU A 45 12.43 1.17 16.72
N ILE A 46 13.56 1.49 17.39
CA ILE A 46 14.76 0.65 17.32
C ILE A 46 14.46 -0.78 17.78
N ILE A 47 13.74 -0.92 18.90
CA ILE A 47 13.32 -2.23 19.40
C ILE A 47 12.41 -2.92 18.38
N GLY A 48 11.43 -2.19 17.82
CA GLY A 48 10.53 -2.69 16.78
C GLY A 48 11.27 -3.19 15.54
N VAL A 49 12.24 -2.43 15.05
CA VAL A 49 13.08 -2.81 13.90
C VAL A 49 13.88 -4.08 14.17
N VAL A 50 14.50 -4.19 15.36
CA VAL A 50 15.26 -5.40 15.73
C VAL A 50 14.35 -6.63 15.80
N VAL A 51 13.18 -6.51 16.43
CA VAL A 51 12.20 -7.59 16.51
C VAL A 51 11.68 -7.97 15.12
N ALA A 52 11.32 -6.98 14.31
CA ALA A 52 10.85 -7.19 12.94
C ALA A 52 11.93 -7.91 12.10
N ALA A 53 13.18 -7.48 12.18
CA ALA A 53 14.28 -8.10 11.44
C ALA A 53 14.47 -9.60 11.80
N MET A 54 14.22 -9.98 13.05
CA MET A 54 14.29 -11.38 13.49
C MET A 54 13.10 -12.22 13.02
N VAL A 55 11.93 -11.62 12.88
CA VAL A 55 10.67 -12.35 12.63
C VAL A 55 10.30 -12.37 11.15
N LEU A 56 10.57 -11.29 10.40
CA LEU A 56 10.09 -11.13 9.00
C LEU A 56 10.62 -12.18 8.02
N ILE A 57 11.77 -12.80 8.30
CA ILE A 57 12.34 -13.82 7.42
C ILE A 57 11.41 -15.02 7.26
N TRP A 58 10.71 -15.41 8.32
CA TRP A 58 9.83 -16.58 8.31
C TRP A 58 8.58 -16.41 7.42
N PRO A 59 7.80 -15.31 7.55
CA PRO A 59 6.73 -15.00 6.61
C PRO A 59 7.19 -14.88 5.17
N MET A 60 8.36 -14.28 4.91
CA MET A 60 8.89 -14.16 3.55
C MET A 60 9.19 -15.52 2.94
N ILE A 61 9.82 -16.44 3.68
CA ILE A 61 10.08 -17.80 3.21
C ILE A 61 8.76 -18.55 2.95
N ALA A 62 7.79 -18.43 3.85
CA ALA A 62 6.49 -19.07 3.69
C ALA A 62 5.75 -18.55 2.44
N MET A 63 5.74 -17.22 2.22
CA MET A 63 5.11 -16.63 1.05
C MET A 63 5.83 -17.01 -0.25
N ASP A 64 7.16 -17.08 -0.24
CA ASP A 64 7.93 -17.47 -1.41
C ASP A 64 7.68 -18.94 -1.79
N GLN A 65 7.55 -19.83 -0.82
CA GLN A 65 7.26 -21.24 -1.04
C GLN A 65 5.84 -21.51 -1.55
N VAL A 66 4.86 -20.69 -1.11
CA VAL A 66 3.44 -20.91 -1.45
C VAL A 66 3.05 -20.14 -2.72
N TYR A 67 3.48 -18.90 -2.86
CA TYR A 67 3.03 -18.00 -3.94
C TYR A 67 4.10 -17.71 -4.99
N GLU A 68 5.38 -18.07 -4.77
CA GLU A 68 6.53 -17.66 -5.59
C GLU A 68 6.61 -16.16 -5.79
N ILE A 69 7.44 -15.45 -5.00
CA ILE A 69 7.62 -14.00 -5.10
C ILE A 69 8.07 -13.61 -6.51
N GLY A 70 7.31 -12.75 -7.18
CA GLY A 70 7.53 -12.36 -8.58
C GLY A 70 6.67 -13.11 -9.60
N SER A 71 5.86 -14.08 -9.15
CA SER A 71 4.88 -14.77 -9.99
C SER A 71 3.65 -13.89 -10.34
N ALA A 72 2.71 -14.44 -11.09
CA ALA A 72 1.43 -13.77 -11.36
C ALA A 72 0.55 -13.66 -10.12
N GLU A 73 0.70 -14.57 -9.15
CA GLU A 73 -0.07 -14.61 -7.92
C GLU A 73 0.49 -13.64 -6.86
N LEU A 74 1.82 -13.49 -6.79
CA LEU A 74 2.49 -12.52 -5.93
C LEU A 74 3.45 -11.64 -6.73
N PRO A 75 2.94 -10.69 -7.52
CA PRO A 75 3.78 -9.83 -8.37
C PRO A 75 4.70 -8.95 -7.54
N ALA A 76 5.98 -8.92 -7.89
CA ALA A 76 6.98 -8.04 -7.30
C ALA A 76 7.57 -7.09 -8.35
N PRO A 77 6.76 -6.18 -8.94
CA PRO A 77 7.19 -5.36 -10.07
C PRO A 77 8.36 -4.44 -9.74
N GLN A 78 8.44 -3.92 -8.51
CA GLN A 78 9.55 -3.08 -8.07
C GLN A 78 10.86 -3.88 -7.96
N ALA A 79 10.81 -5.11 -7.45
CA ALA A 79 11.97 -5.98 -7.38
C ALA A 79 12.49 -6.33 -8.78
N GLY A 80 11.58 -6.63 -9.72
CA GLY A 80 11.91 -6.85 -11.13
C GLY A 80 12.56 -5.63 -11.78
N LEU A 81 12.03 -4.43 -11.54
CA LEU A 81 12.62 -3.17 -12.02
C LEU A 81 14.04 -2.95 -11.46
N MET A 82 14.25 -3.17 -10.16
CA MET A 82 15.57 -3.05 -9.54
C MET A 82 16.56 -4.07 -10.12
N ALA A 83 16.13 -5.30 -10.38
CA ALA A 83 16.94 -6.32 -11.01
C ALA A 83 17.36 -5.91 -12.43
N LEU A 84 16.43 -5.41 -13.25
CA LEU A 84 16.71 -4.90 -14.60
C LEU A 84 17.68 -3.72 -14.58
N MET A 85 17.52 -2.78 -13.64
CA MET A 85 18.43 -1.66 -13.50
C MET A 85 19.84 -2.11 -13.08
N ALA A 86 19.93 -3.04 -12.12
CA ALA A 86 21.20 -3.57 -11.67
C ALA A 86 21.91 -4.33 -12.80
N ASP A 87 21.19 -5.11 -13.58
CA ASP A 87 21.73 -5.81 -14.75
C ASP A 87 22.20 -4.84 -15.84
N GLY A 88 21.40 -3.84 -16.16
CA GLY A 88 21.75 -2.80 -17.13
C GLY A 88 23.00 -1.99 -16.74
N ILE A 89 23.17 -1.68 -15.44
CA ILE A 89 24.34 -0.95 -14.94
C ILE A 89 25.58 -1.83 -14.92
N VAL A 90 25.49 -3.06 -14.42
CA VAL A 90 26.63 -3.98 -14.27
C VAL A 90 26.97 -4.63 -15.61
N GLY A 91 25.97 -4.99 -16.41
CA GLY A 91 26.15 -5.58 -17.74
C GLY A 91 26.53 -4.55 -18.82
N GLY A 92 26.33 -3.26 -18.56
CA GLY A 92 26.62 -2.18 -19.53
C GLY A 92 25.61 -2.05 -20.67
N GLU A 93 24.53 -2.82 -20.65
CA GLU A 93 23.49 -2.86 -21.71
C GLU A 93 22.21 -2.11 -21.28
N MET A 94 22.37 -0.92 -20.73
CA MET A 94 21.22 -0.10 -20.37
C MET A 94 20.51 0.47 -21.61
N ALA A 95 19.19 0.39 -21.64
CA ALA A 95 18.37 0.95 -22.71
C ALA A 95 18.28 2.49 -22.62
N TRP A 96 19.40 3.19 -22.85
CA TRP A 96 19.53 4.64 -22.75
C TRP A 96 18.42 5.43 -23.45
N PRO A 97 17.93 5.05 -24.66
CA PRO A 97 16.83 5.77 -25.28
C PRO A 97 15.57 5.80 -24.46
N LEU A 98 15.23 4.70 -23.76
CA LEU A 98 14.07 4.62 -22.89
C LEU A 98 14.26 5.46 -21.62
N VAL A 99 15.45 5.44 -21.05
CA VAL A 99 15.79 6.26 -19.86
C VAL A 99 15.65 7.74 -20.20
N ILE A 100 16.24 8.20 -21.32
CA ILE A 100 16.16 9.60 -21.79
C ILE A 100 14.69 9.98 -22.07
N THR A 101 13.91 9.12 -22.71
CA THR A 101 12.49 9.37 -22.95
C THR A 101 11.72 9.52 -21.62
N GLY A 102 12.01 8.68 -20.63
CA GLY A 102 11.43 8.77 -19.29
C GLY A 102 11.80 10.10 -18.59
N MET A 103 13.03 10.57 -18.75
CA MET A 103 13.46 11.87 -18.21
C MET A 103 12.67 13.04 -18.83
N PHE A 104 12.48 13.04 -20.16
CA PHE A 104 11.67 14.05 -20.86
C PHE A 104 10.19 13.96 -20.45
N LEU A 105 9.64 12.76 -20.27
CA LEU A 105 8.29 12.58 -19.76
C LEU A 105 8.13 13.16 -18.35
N ALA A 106 9.07 12.86 -17.47
CA ALA A 106 9.07 13.40 -16.10
C ALA A 106 9.13 14.93 -16.10
N LEU A 107 10.00 15.51 -16.94
CA LEU A 107 10.09 16.96 -17.09
C LEU A 107 8.77 17.55 -17.62
N GLY A 108 8.14 16.92 -18.62
CA GLY A 108 6.83 17.33 -19.13
C GLY A 108 5.75 17.30 -18.05
N LEU A 109 5.70 16.25 -17.23
CA LEU A 109 4.75 16.14 -16.11
C LEU A 109 4.97 17.21 -15.05
N ILE A 110 6.21 17.57 -14.76
CA ILE A 110 6.54 18.66 -13.83
C ILE A 110 6.07 20.02 -14.40
N LEU A 111 6.33 20.27 -15.69
CA LEU A 111 5.96 21.52 -16.34
C LEU A 111 4.44 21.76 -16.41
N ILE A 112 3.65 20.70 -16.53
CA ILE A 112 2.17 20.78 -16.48
C ILE A 112 1.62 20.80 -15.05
N ASN A 113 2.48 20.92 -14.02
CA ASN A 113 2.10 20.89 -12.60
C ASN A 113 1.33 19.63 -12.20
N SER A 114 1.74 18.45 -12.71
CA SER A 114 1.15 17.20 -12.25
C SER A 114 1.39 17.01 -10.75
N PRO A 115 0.36 16.69 -9.95
CA PRO A 115 0.48 16.61 -8.49
C PRO A 115 1.45 15.50 -8.03
N SER A 116 1.66 14.45 -8.83
CA SER A 116 2.60 13.37 -8.49
C SER A 116 3.12 12.65 -9.73
N PRO A 117 4.20 13.13 -10.37
CA PRO A 117 4.84 12.44 -11.50
C PRO A 117 5.30 11.02 -11.14
N MET A 118 5.74 10.80 -9.89
CA MET A 118 6.17 9.49 -9.41
C MET A 118 5.03 8.45 -9.45
N LEU A 119 3.80 8.82 -9.01
CA LEU A 119 2.66 7.90 -9.05
C LEU A 119 2.27 7.52 -10.48
N ILE A 120 2.41 8.45 -11.43
CA ILE A 120 2.18 8.16 -12.86
C ILE A 120 3.21 7.14 -13.35
N ALA A 121 4.49 7.34 -13.02
CA ALA A 121 5.56 6.43 -13.40
C ALA A 121 5.34 5.03 -12.79
N VAL A 122 4.97 4.95 -11.51
CA VAL A 122 4.62 3.67 -10.85
C VAL A 122 3.44 2.99 -11.54
N GLY A 123 2.39 3.74 -11.88
CA GLY A 123 1.22 3.20 -12.58
C GLY A 123 1.53 2.62 -13.96
N MET A 124 2.59 3.10 -14.63
CA MET A 124 2.97 2.62 -15.97
C MET A 124 3.57 1.21 -15.98
N TYR A 125 4.23 0.78 -14.91
CA TYR A 125 4.84 -0.55 -14.84
C TYR A 125 4.05 -1.55 -13.99
N LEU A 126 3.03 -1.10 -13.25
CA LEU A 126 2.16 -2.00 -12.51
C LEU A 126 1.28 -2.84 -13.46
N PRO A 127 0.92 -4.08 -13.07
CA PRO A 127 -0.03 -4.89 -13.80
C PRO A 127 -1.37 -4.16 -13.99
N PHE A 128 -2.02 -4.38 -15.14
CA PHE A 128 -3.29 -3.72 -15.45
C PHE A 128 -4.40 -4.02 -14.41
N SER A 129 -4.39 -5.20 -13.80
CA SER A 129 -5.30 -5.57 -12.71
C SER A 129 -5.20 -4.61 -11.53
N SER A 130 -3.98 -4.29 -11.10
CA SER A 130 -3.73 -3.35 -10.00
C SER A 130 -4.07 -1.91 -10.37
N THR A 131 -3.66 -1.46 -11.55
CA THR A 131 -3.93 -0.09 -12.02
C THR A 131 -5.42 0.16 -12.26
N SER A 132 -6.16 -0.84 -12.75
CA SER A 132 -7.62 -0.73 -12.91
C SER A 132 -8.34 -0.61 -11.57
N ALA A 133 -7.91 -1.35 -10.55
CA ALA A 133 -8.46 -1.25 -9.19
C ALA A 133 -8.19 0.14 -8.58
N ILE A 134 -6.97 0.68 -8.75
CA ILE A 134 -6.61 2.03 -8.31
C ILE A 134 -7.49 3.08 -9.01
N PHE A 135 -7.71 2.93 -10.32
CA PHE A 135 -8.56 3.83 -11.09
C PHE A 135 -10.02 3.82 -10.58
N VAL A 136 -10.59 2.64 -10.34
CA VAL A 136 -11.94 2.50 -9.78
C VAL A 136 -12.02 3.13 -8.38
N GLY A 137 -11.03 2.92 -7.52
CA GLY A 137 -10.92 3.57 -6.22
C GLY A 137 -10.90 5.11 -6.34
N GLY A 138 -10.16 5.64 -7.29
CA GLY A 138 -10.12 7.07 -7.60
C GLY A 138 -11.47 7.62 -8.07
N LEU A 139 -12.22 6.87 -8.89
CA LEU A 139 -13.58 7.24 -9.30
C LEU A 139 -14.55 7.26 -8.12
N ILE A 140 -14.45 6.29 -7.21
CA ILE A 140 -15.28 6.25 -5.99
C ILE A 140 -14.99 7.47 -5.12
N ALA A 141 -13.73 7.78 -4.87
CA ALA A 141 -13.32 8.94 -4.08
C ALA A 141 -13.77 10.27 -4.73
N TRP A 142 -13.63 10.38 -6.05
CA TRP A 142 -14.11 11.55 -6.79
C TRP A 142 -15.64 11.69 -6.72
N ALA A 143 -16.38 10.60 -6.91
CA ALA A 143 -17.83 10.60 -6.83
C ALA A 143 -18.33 10.97 -5.42
N LEU A 144 -17.67 10.45 -4.37
CA LEU A 144 -17.95 10.79 -2.99
C LEU A 144 -17.74 12.28 -2.73
N SER A 145 -16.58 12.80 -3.10
CA SER A 145 -16.24 14.22 -2.95
C SER A 145 -17.24 15.13 -3.69
N ARG A 146 -17.59 14.78 -4.93
CA ARG A 146 -18.57 15.52 -5.72
C ARG A 146 -19.96 15.52 -5.10
N ARG A 147 -20.41 14.39 -4.56
CA ARG A 147 -21.70 14.28 -3.85
C ARG A 147 -21.74 15.12 -2.59
N LEU A 148 -20.67 15.13 -1.80
CA LEU A 148 -20.56 15.93 -0.60
C LEU A 148 -20.57 17.44 -0.93
N THR A 149 -19.83 17.86 -1.95
CA THR A 149 -19.83 19.25 -2.41
C THR A 149 -21.21 19.67 -2.92
N ALA A 150 -21.89 18.81 -3.70
CA ALA A 150 -23.23 19.09 -4.22
C ALA A 150 -24.30 19.20 -3.11
N ARG A 151 -24.10 18.52 -1.97
CA ARG A 151 -24.98 18.62 -0.79
C ARG A 151 -24.66 19.85 0.08
N GLY A 152 -23.69 20.69 -0.31
CA GLY A 152 -23.27 21.84 0.47
C GLY A 152 -22.57 21.49 1.79
N ALA A 153 -21.95 20.32 1.88
CA ALA A 153 -21.24 19.88 3.08
C ALA A 153 -20.12 20.87 3.43
N SER A 154 -19.94 21.13 4.73
CA SER A 154 -18.85 21.99 5.22
C SER A 154 -17.49 21.37 4.90
N SER A 155 -16.44 22.19 4.84
CA SER A 155 -15.07 21.72 4.60
C SER A 155 -14.64 20.66 5.65
N THR A 156 -15.09 20.84 6.90
CA THR A 156 -14.83 19.88 7.99
C THR A 156 -15.54 18.55 7.77
N ALA A 157 -16.77 18.53 7.26
CA ALA A 157 -17.52 17.33 6.93
C ALA A 157 -16.87 16.58 5.77
N VAL A 158 -16.43 17.29 4.73
CA VAL A 158 -15.69 16.68 3.60
C VAL A 158 -14.37 16.07 4.08
N THR A 159 -13.60 16.77 4.89
CA THR A 159 -12.34 16.25 5.45
C THR A 159 -12.59 15.01 6.30
N ARG A 160 -13.62 14.99 7.14
CA ARG A 160 -13.98 13.84 7.97
C ARG A 160 -14.36 12.64 7.12
N ALA A 161 -15.23 12.81 6.14
CA ALA A 161 -15.62 11.73 5.22
C ALA A 161 -14.42 11.17 4.45
N THR A 162 -13.54 12.03 3.96
CA THR A 162 -12.32 11.62 3.26
C THR A 162 -11.40 10.84 4.18
N ASN A 163 -11.15 11.32 5.40
CA ASN A 163 -10.31 10.63 6.37
C ASN A 163 -10.90 9.26 6.76
N THR A 164 -12.21 9.18 6.95
CA THR A 164 -12.88 7.89 7.24
C THR A 164 -12.68 6.91 6.08
N GLY A 165 -12.84 7.37 4.83
CA GLY A 165 -12.60 6.55 3.64
C GLY A 165 -11.16 6.06 3.54
N VAL A 166 -10.19 6.94 3.79
CA VAL A 166 -8.76 6.59 3.80
C VAL A 166 -8.44 5.58 4.89
N LEU A 167 -8.93 5.77 6.11
CA LEU A 167 -8.69 4.85 7.23
C LEU A 167 -9.29 3.46 6.97
N LEU A 168 -10.51 3.40 6.42
CA LEU A 168 -11.14 2.13 6.04
C LEU A 168 -10.36 1.41 4.94
N SER A 169 -9.97 2.14 3.89
CA SER A 169 -9.16 1.58 2.79
C SER A 169 -7.81 1.06 3.29
N SER A 170 -7.15 1.80 4.18
CA SER A 170 -5.89 1.39 4.81
C SER A 170 -6.07 0.12 5.65
N GLY A 171 -7.19 0.03 6.38
CA GLY A 171 -7.55 -1.17 7.15
C GLY A 171 -7.76 -2.40 6.25
N PHE A 172 -8.40 -2.25 5.09
CA PHE A 172 -8.55 -3.35 4.13
C PHE A 172 -7.23 -3.80 3.55
N ILE A 173 -6.33 -2.87 3.17
CA ILE A 173 -4.99 -3.20 2.66
C ILE A 173 -4.17 -3.95 3.71
N ALA A 174 -4.15 -3.45 4.95
CA ALA A 174 -3.45 -4.11 6.04
C ALA A 174 -4.04 -5.49 6.35
N GLY A 175 -5.37 -5.61 6.36
CA GLY A 175 -6.08 -6.87 6.60
C GLY A 175 -5.79 -7.92 5.54
N GLU A 176 -5.78 -7.53 4.27
CA GLU A 176 -5.41 -8.40 3.15
C GLU A 176 -3.98 -8.92 3.29
N ALA A 177 -3.02 -8.03 3.55
CA ALA A 177 -1.62 -8.40 3.71
C ALA A 177 -1.40 -9.37 4.89
N LEU A 178 -2.04 -9.11 6.04
CA LEU A 178 -1.97 -10.01 7.19
C LEU A 178 -2.62 -11.37 6.89
N MET A 179 -3.77 -11.37 6.22
CA MET A 179 -4.46 -12.60 5.84
C MET A 179 -3.64 -13.44 4.86
N ALA A 180 -2.97 -12.81 3.89
CA ALA A 180 -2.08 -13.51 2.96
C ALA A 180 -0.95 -14.24 3.70
N VAL A 181 -0.35 -13.61 4.71
CA VAL A 181 0.68 -14.24 5.55
C VAL A 181 0.10 -15.42 6.35
N VAL A 182 -1.08 -15.24 6.96
CA VAL A 182 -1.75 -16.31 7.72
C VAL A 182 -2.06 -17.51 6.80
N LEU A 183 -2.62 -17.24 5.62
CA LEU A 183 -2.92 -18.29 4.63
C LEU A 183 -1.66 -19.00 4.16
N ALA A 184 -0.56 -18.28 3.91
CA ALA A 184 0.71 -18.88 3.53
C ALA A 184 1.23 -19.87 4.61
N PHE A 185 1.16 -19.49 5.89
CA PHE A 185 1.51 -20.41 6.98
C PHE A 185 0.58 -21.60 7.11
N LEU A 186 -0.73 -21.40 6.88
CA LEU A 186 -1.70 -22.52 6.91
C LEU A 186 -1.42 -23.51 5.78
N VAL A 187 -1.24 -23.03 4.55
CA VAL A 187 -0.94 -23.88 3.38
C VAL A 187 0.39 -24.62 3.59
N LEU A 188 1.42 -23.94 4.06
CA LEU A 188 2.70 -24.56 4.37
C LEU A 188 2.55 -25.62 5.47
N GLY A 189 1.72 -25.39 6.48
CA GLY A 189 1.40 -26.34 7.54
C GLY A 189 0.62 -27.56 7.03
N GLU A 190 -0.29 -27.39 6.07
CA GLU A 190 -1.02 -28.48 5.40
C GLU A 190 -0.08 -29.37 4.60
N ASP A 191 0.82 -28.81 3.82
CA ASP A 191 1.82 -29.55 3.05
C ASP A 191 2.74 -30.39 3.95
N LEU A 192 3.13 -29.83 5.10
CA LEU A 192 3.96 -30.54 6.08
C LEU A 192 3.19 -31.63 6.86
N SER A 193 1.88 -31.46 7.06
CA SER A 193 1.04 -32.37 7.86
C SER A 193 0.31 -33.42 7.03
N GLY A 194 0.26 -33.27 5.70
CA GLY A 194 -0.45 -34.17 4.78
C GLY A 194 -1.99 -34.14 4.92
N VAL A 195 -2.52 -33.07 5.52
CA VAL A 195 -3.97 -32.85 5.67
C VAL A 195 -4.52 -32.21 4.38
N ALA A 196 -5.61 -32.77 3.86
CA ALA A 196 -6.19 -32.36 2.58
C ALA A 196 -6.64 -30.87 2.58
N HIS A 197 -6.42 -30.20 1.46
CA HIS A 197 -6.78 -28.83 1.16
C HIS A 197 -8.28 -28.54 1.34
N VAL A 198 -8.69 -28.01 2.47
CA VAL A 198 -10.08 -27.65 2.74
C VAL A 198 -10.35 -26.17 2.44
N LEU A 199 -9.36 -25.32 2.60
CA LEU A 199 -9.47 -23.86 2.46
C LEU A 199 -9.59 -23.35 1.01
N PRO A 200 -8.87 -23.85 0.00
CA PRO A 200 -8.96 -23.33 -1.37
C PRO A 200 -10.34 -23.45 -2.00
N VAL A 201 -11.05 -24.55 -1.73
CA VAL A 201 -12.37 -24.85 -2.32
C VAL A 201 -13.46 -23.85 -1.87
N LEU A 202 -13.33 -23.30 -0.67
CA LEU A 202 -14.28 -22.29 -0.15
C LEU A 202 -13.99 -20.89 -0.70
N LEU A 203 -12.76 -20.58 -1.09
CA LEU A 203 -12.34 -19.27 -1.56
C LEU A 203 -12.50 -19.08 -3.08
N GLU A 204 -12.56 -20.16 -3.87
CA GLU A 204 -12.75 -20.11 -5.33
C GLU A 204 -14.20 -19.87 -5.79
N SER A 205 -15.13 -19.59 -4.88
CA SER A 205 -16.52 -19.35 -5.25
C SER A 205 -16.72 -17.94 -5.82
N ALA A 206 -17.08 -17.87 -7.11
CA ALA A 206 -17.48 -16.62 -7.77
C ALA A 206 -18.62 -15.87 -7.04
N LEU A 207 -19.48 -16.59 -6.33
CA LEU A 207 -20.56 -16.03 -5.51
C LEU A 207 -20.01 -15.26 -4.30
N LEU A 208 -18.98 -15.79 -3.63
CA LEU A 208 -18.32 -15.09 -2.53
C LEU A 208 -17.61 -13.82 -3.03
N GLY A 209 -16.95 -13.88 -4.19
CA GLY A 209 -16.37 -12.70 -4.84
C GLY A 209 -17.42 -11.64 -5.15
N ALA A 210 -18.59 -12.04 -5.66
CA ALA A 210 -19.69 -11.10 -5.95
C ALA A 210 -20.26 -10.43 -4.69
N LEU A 211 -20.27 -11.10 -3.53
CA LEU A 211 -20.71 -10.53 -2.25
C LEU A 211 -19.73 -9.47 -1.69
N VAL A 212 -18.48 -9.49 -2.11
CA VAL A 212 -17.48 -8.49 -1.69
C VAL A 212 -17.82 -7.11 -2.25
N PHE A 213 -18.37 -7.00 -3.48
CA PHE A 213 -18.69 -5.70 -4.09
C PHE A 213 -19.74 -4.88 -3.32
N PRO A 214 -20.90 -5.41 -2.92
CA PRO A 214 -21.84 -4.68 -2.05
C PRO A 214 -21.22 -4.29 -0.70
N LEU A 215 -20.38 -5.15 -0.14
CA LEU A 215 -19.68 -4.88 1.12
C LEU A 215 -18.69 -3.72 0.97
N LEU A 216 -17.89 -3.71 -0.10
CA LEU A 216 -16.98 -2.62 -0.42
C LEU A 216 -17.75 -1.32 -0.67
N TYR A 217 -18.86 -1.36 -1.40
CA TYR A 217 -19.73 -0.20 -1.60
C TYR A 217 -20.23 0.36 -0.27
N TYR A 218 -20.70 -0.51 0.61
CA TYR A 218 -21.16 -0.11 1.94
C TYR A 218 -20.06 0.58 2.73
N PHE A 219 -18.89 -0.03 2.86
CA PHE A 219 -17.80 0.51 3.66
C PHE A 219 -17.14 1.75 3.02
N LEU A 220 -16.93 1.77 1.72
CA LEU A 220 -16.20 2.85 1.06
C LEU A 220 -17.06 4.06 0.68
N VAL A 221 -18.40 3.89 0.61
CA VAL A 221 -19.31 4.97 0.23
C VAL A 221 -20.28 5.31 1.35
N HIS A 222 -20.99 4.32 1.90
CA HIS A 222 -22.05 4.58 2.86
C HIS A 222 -21.50 5.03 4.22
N VAL A 223 -20.49 4.36 4.75
CA VAL A 223 -19.89 4.71 6.03
C VAL A 223 -19.23 6.10 6.02
N PRO A 224 -18.42 6.49 5.02
CA PRO A 224 -17.88 7.85 4.93
C PRO A 224 -18.96 8.93 4.76
N LEU A 225 -20.04 8.65 4.03
CA LEU A 225 -21.19 9.57 3.91
C LEU A 225 -21.86 9.81 5.26
N ASN A 226 -22.13 8.77 6.04
CA ASN A 226 -22.71 8.91 7.37
C ASN A 226 -21.80 9.66 8.34
N ALA A 227 -20.48 9.41 8.29
CA ALA A 227 -19.50 10.14 9.09
C ALA A 227 -19.49 11.65 8.79
N SER A 228 -19.90 12.07 7.59
CA SER A 228 -20.07 13.49 7.26
C SER A 228 -21.29 14.13 7.94
N GLU A 229 -22.32 13.36 8.25
CA GLU A 229 -23.60 13.83 8.82
C GLU A 229 -23.56 13.90 10.36
N GLU A 230 -22.88 12.96 11.03
CA GLU A 230 -22.77 12.92 12.50
C GLU A 230 -22.10 14.16 13.12
N GLY A 231 -21.25 14.87 12.38
CA GLY A 231 -20.64 16.11 12.81
C GLY A 231 -21.55 17.34 12.77
N GLY A 232 -22.70 17.26 12.12
CA GLY A 232 -23.69 18.32 12.07
C GLY A 232 -24.63 18.33 13.29
N ALA A 233 -24.81 17.17 13.93
CA ALA A 233 -25.75 17.02 15.04
C ALA A 233 -25.18 17.44 16.41
N SER A 234 -23.84 17.52 16.57
CA SER A 234 -23.20 17.90 17.85
C SER A 234 -22.89 19.38 18.00
N GLY A 235 -23.24 20.20 17.02
CA GLY A 235 -23.08 21.67 17.02
C GLY A 235 -24.33 22.41 17.47
N GLY A 236 -25.10 21.91 18.45
CA GLY A 236 -26.12 22.69 19.13
C GLY A 236 -25.45 23.83 19.92
N PRO A 237 -26.02 25.06 19.92
CA PRO A 237 -25.43 26.20 20.60
C PRO A 237 -25.45 25.95 22.10
N THR A 238 -24.26 25.76 22.71
CA THR A 238 -24.10 25.98 24.15
C THR A 238 -24.19 27.49 24.34
N GLY A 239 -25.45 27.98 24.46
CA GLY A 239 -25.73 29.31 24.92
C GLY A 239 -25.42 29.44 26.40
N GLY A 240 -24.90 30.57 26.75
CA GLY A 240 -24.74 31.05 28.10
C GLY A 240 -23.41 31.72 28.33
#